data_a83227b880a52fe7a8a94700cdf2e7c9
#
_entry.id   a83227b880a52fe7a8a94700cdf2e7c9
#
_cell.length_a   1.000
_cell.length_b   1.000
_cell.length_c   1.000
_cell.angle_alpha   90.00
_cell.angle_beta   90.00
_cell.angle_gamma   90.00
#
_symmetry.space_group_name_H-M   'P 1'
#
loop_
_entity.id
_entity.type
_entity.pdbx_description
1 polymer ?
#
loop_
_entity_poly.entity_id
_entity_poly.type
_entity_poly.pdbx_seq_one_letter_code
_entity_poly.pdbx_strand_id
1 'polypeptide(L)'
;DSVRDNGEDYILTRQAIVDYIELYLRTPADFHDSRFAPLIATSLADLPRTLVITAEYDPLRDEGEAFAARLDAEGNEVACFRMNDGVHGYFLYPSVLSLVRDTYRLIAHFLDGDPLPKPGDRPWLTLLGTD
;
A
#
# COMPACT_ATOMS: atom_id res chain seq x y z
N ASP A 1 1.23 12.16 8.67
CA ASP A 1 0.10 11.76 7.81
C ASP A 1 0.53 11.92 6.36
N SER A 2 0.59 10.79 5.63
CA SER A 2 1.14 10.76 4.26
C SER A 2 0.40 11.66 3.28
N VAL A 3 -0.91 11.84 3.42
CA VAL A 3 -1.69 12.77 2.57
C VAL A 3 -1.23 14.21 2.77
N ARG A 4 -0.94 14.62 4.02
CA ARG A 4 -0.45 15.95 4.33
C ARG A 4 1.00 16.12 3.87
N ASP A 5 1.83 15.11 4.12
CA ASP A 5 3.27 15.21 3.97
C ASP A 5 3.73 14.97 2.52
N ASN A 6 2.97 14.18 1.74
CA ASN A 6 3.28 13.80 0.36
C ASN A 6 2.19 14.19 -0.66
N GLY A 7 1.17 14.91 -0.26
CA GLY A 7 0.04 15.30 -1.13
C GLY A 7 0.30 16.52 -2.00
N GLU A 8 1.51 17.08 -1.96
CA GLU A 8 2.00 18.18 -2.80
C GLU A 8 3.42 17.86 -3.25
N ASP A 9 3.85 18.40 -4.37
CA ASP A 9 5.21 18.27 -4.94
C ASP A 9 5.62 16.85 -5.38
N TYR A 10 4.75 15.85 -5.26
CA TYR A 10 4.93 14.50 -5.76
C TYR A 10 3.93 14.16 -6.89
N ILE A 11 4.05 12.93 -7.42
CA ILE A 11 3.30 12.48 -8.61
C ILE A 11 1.79 12.47 -8.36
N LEU A 12 1.34 11.92 -7.22
CA LEU A 12 -0.06 11.92 -6.84
C LEU A 12 -0.30 13.05 -5.83
N THR A 13 -1.11 14.02 -6.21
CA THR A 13 -1.46 15.13 -5.33
C THR A 13 -2.76 14.86 -4.57
N ARG A 14 -2.93 15.54 -3.42
CA ARG A 14 -4.19 15.52 -2.67
C ARG A 14 -5.38 15.94 -3.53
N GLN A 15 -5.21 16.96 -4.41
CA GLN A 15 -6.28 17.37 -5.31
C GLN A 15 -6.64 16.28 -6.31
N ALA A 16 -5.64 15.60 -6.89
CA ALA A 16 -5.89 14.48 -7.80
C ALA A 16 -6.64 13.32 -7.11
N ILE A 17 -6.34 13.04 -5.84
CA ILE A 17 -7.09 12.04 -5.06
C ILE A 17 -8.57 12.43 -4.94
N VAL A 18 -8.85 13.69 -4.62
CA VAL A 18 -10.23 14.20 -4.54
C VAL A 18 -10.94 14.05 -5.89
N ASP A 19 -10.28 14.48 -6.97
CA ASP A 19 -10.84 14.41 -8.32
C ASP A 19 -11.15 12.95 -8.72
N TYR A 20 -10.25 12.00 -8.43
CA TYR A 20 -10.47 10.57 -8.69
C TYR A 20 -11.62 10.00 -7.85
N ILE A 21 -11.75 10.40 -6.60
CA ILE A 21 -12.86 9.99 -5.74
C ILE A 21 -14.18 10.49 -6.32
N GLU A 22 -14.26 11.76 -6.72
CA GLU A 22 -15.46 12.34 -7.34
C GLU A 22 -15.84 11.65 -8.64
N LEU A 23 -14.86 11.24 -9.45
CA LEU A 23 -15.10 10.49 -10.69
C LEU A 23 -15.54 9.06 -10.44
N TYR A 24 -15.11 8.45 -9.35
CA TYR A 24 -15.41 7.06 -9.02
C TYR A 24 -16.77 6.90 -8.34
N LEU A 25 -17.11 7.78 -7.42
CA LEU A 25 -18.36 7.72 -6.67
C LEU A 25 -19.55 8.12 -7.55
N ARG A 26 -20.65 7.38 -7.45
CA ARG A 26 -21.89 7.71 -8.11
C ARG A 26 -22.79 8.57 -7.23
N THR A 27 -22.68 8.39 -5.91
CA THR A 27 -23.44 9.12 -4.91
C THR A 27 -22.57 9.36 -3.66
N PRO A 28 -22.85 10.38 -2.84
CA PRO A 28 -22.15 10.59 -1.57
C PRO A 28 -22.26 9.42 -0.59
N ALA A 29 -23.31 8.59 -0.71
CA ALA A 29 -23.49 7.42 0.15
C ALA A 29 -22.42 6.34 -0.10
N ASP A 30 -21.82 6.30 -1.30
CA ASP A 30 -20.79 5.34 -1.66
C ASP A 30 -19.53 5.48 -0.79
N PHE A 31 -19.28 6.63 -0.15
CA PHE A 31 -18.23 6.82 0.86
C PHE A 31 -18.34 5.86 2.06
N HIS A 32 -19.54 5.38 2.35
CA HIS A 32 -19.81 4.46 3.45
C HIS A 32 -19.88 3.00 2.99
N ASP A 33 -19.55 2.72 1.73
CA ASP A 33 -19.47 1.36 1.21
C ASP A 33 -18.05 0.79 1.45
N SER A 34 -17.97 -0.32 2.19
CA SER A 34 -16.69 -0.98 2.49
C SER A 34 -15.96 -1.52 1.26
N ARG A 35 -16.63 -1.64 0.12
CA ARG A 35 -15.99 -1.97 -1.17
C ARG A 35 -15.22 -0.80 -1.76
N PHE A 36 -15.61 0.43 -1.40
CA PHE A 36 -14.89 1.64 -1.72
C PHE A 36 -13.85 1.99 -0.65
N ALA A 37 -14.24 1.90 0.61
CA ALA A 37 -13.39 2.23 1.76
C ALA A 37 -13.21 1.01 2.68
N PRO A 38 -12.32 0.05 2.37
CA PRO A 38 -12.17 -1.20 3.13
C PRO A 38 -11.87 -0.99 4.62
N LEU A 39 -11.24 0.11 4.99
CA LEU A 39 -10.97 0.45 6.39
C LEU A 39 -12.22 0.69 7.24
N ILE A 40 -13.41 0.87 6.65
CA ILE A 40 -14.67 0.98 7.40
C ILE A 40 -15.46 -0.33 7.44
N ALA A 41 -14.95 -1.42 6.87
CA ALA A 41 -15.61 -2.72 6.90
C ALA A 41 -15.87 -3.15 8.36
N THR A 42 -16.97 -3.82 8.63
CA THR A 42 -17.29 -4.34 9.97
C THR A 42 -16.34 -5.46 10.39
N SER A 43 -15.84 -6.26 9.43
CA SER A 43 -14.80 -7.26 9.62
C SER A 43 -13.95 -7.39 8.37
N LEU A 44 -12.67 -7.70 8.56
CA LEU A 44 -11.70 -8.11 7.55
C LEU A 44 -11.17 -9.53 7.85
N ALA A 45 -11.81 -10.29 8.73
CA ALA A 45 -11.43 -11.66 9.04
C ALA A 45 -11.61 -12.60 7.84
N ASP A 46 -10.90 -13.72 7.84
CA ASP A 46 -10.99 -14.80 6.84
C ASP A 46 -10.68 -14.36 5.40
N LEU A 47 -9.87 -13.32 5.23
CA LEU A 47 -9.38 -12.90 3.92
C LEU A 47 -8.14 -13.72 3.53
N PRO A 48 -7.87 -13.85 2.22
CA PRO A 48 -6.70 -14.55 1.73
C PRO A 48 -5.39 -13.95 2.26
N ARG A 49 -4.33 -14.76 2.27
CA ARG A 49 -2.96 -14.29 2.46
C ARG A 49 -2.69 -13.05 1.61
N THR A 50 -2.25 -11.98 2.23
CA THR A 50 -2.20 -10.65 1.61
C THR A 50 -0.79 -10.06 1.66
N LEU A 51 -0.32 -9.55 0.52
CA LEU A 51 0.88 -8.73 0.42
C LEU A 51 0.49 -7.28 0.14
N VAL A 52 0.87 -6.38 1.01
CA VAL A 52 0.70 -4.93 0.84
C VAL A 52 2.06 -4.31 0.56
N ILE A 53 2.16 -3.54 -0.51
CA ILE A 53 3.37 -2.81 -0.87
C ILE A 53 3.02 -1.33 -0.97
N THR A 54 3.69 -0.50 -0.19
CA THR A 54 3.54 0.95 -0.20
C THR A 54 4.81 1.63 -0.69
N ALA A 55 4.74 2.90 -1.01
CA ALA A 55 5.90 3.72 -1.37
C ALA A 55 6.11 4.82 -0.31
N GLU A 56 7.37 5.17 -0.03
CA GLU A 56 7.69 6.12 1.04
C GLU A 56 7.05 7.49 0.83
N TYR A 57 7.16 8.01 -0.40
CA TYR A 57 6.65 9.33 -0.78
C TYR A 57 5.32 9.22 -1.54
N ASP A 58 4.37 8.48 -0.94
CA ASP A 58 3.03 8.26 -1.49
C ASP A 58 1.97 8.82 -0.51
N PRO A 59 1.07 9.69 -0.94
CA PRO A 59 -0.01 10.15 -0.06
C PRO A 59 -0.93 9.02 0.42
N LEU A 60 -1.02 7.90 -0.30
CA LEU A 60 -1.83 6.72 0.08
C LEU A 60 -1.09 5.74 1.00
N ARG A 61 0.17 6.01 1.36
CA ARG A 61 1.02 5.13 2.16
C ARG A 61 0.36 4.74 3.48
N ASP A 62 0.01 5.73 4.29
CA ASP A 62 -0.48 5.48 5.65
C ASP A 62 -1.81 4.71 5.66
N GLU A 63 -2.67 4.94 4.66
CA GLU A 63 -3.92 4.19 4.50
C GLU A 63 -3.68 2.73 4.13
N GLY A 64 -2.75 2.47 3.19
CA GLY A 64 -2.36 1.11 2.82
C GLY A 64 -1.74 0.34 4.00
N GLU A 65 -0.89 0.99 4.79
CA GLU A 65 -0.28 0.39 5.97
C GLU A 65 -1.28 0.16 7.11
N ALA A 66 -2.23 1.09 7.30
CA ALA A 66 -3.33 0.90 8.26
C ALA A 66 -4.23 -0.28 7.85
N PHE A 67 -4.47 -0.47 6.56
CA PHE A 67 -5.21 -1.62 6.07
C PHE A 67 -4.48 -2.94 6.35
N ALA A 68 -3.17 -3.00 6.09
CA ALA A 68 -2.35 -4.17 6.41
C ALA A 68 -2.38 -4.49 7.91
N ALA A 69 -2.19 -3.48 8.76
CA ALA A 69 -2.24 -3.64 10.21
C ALA A 69 -3.60 -4.14 10.70
N ARG A 70 -4.68 -3.65 10.09
CA ARG A 70 -6.03 -4.11 10.45
C ARG A 70 -6.28 -5.54 10.01
N LEU A 71 -5.84 -5.94 8.81
CA LEU A 71 -5.91 -7.33 8.34
C LEU A 71 -5.22 -8.29 9.30
N ASP A 72 -4.02 -7.95 9.74
CA ASP A 72 -3.23 -8.74 10.69
C ASP A 72 -3.91 -8.83 12.05
N ALA A 73 -4.39 -7.71 12.59
CA ALA A 73 -5.11 -7.67 13.86
C ALA A 73 -6.39 -8.52 13.86
N GLU A 74 -7.00 -8.76 12.70
CA GLU A 74 -8.17 -9.63 12.51
C GLU A 74 -7.78 -11.08 12.15
N GLY A 75 -6.48 -11.46 12.26
CA GLY A 75 -6.00 -12.83 12.19
C GLY A 75 -5.64 -13.33 10.78
N ASN A 76 -5.52 -12.45 9.79
CA ASN A 76 -5.10 -12.85 8.45
C ASN A 76 -3.56 -12.96 8.36
N GLU A 77 -3.07 -13.77 7.43
CA GLU A 77 -1.64 -13.82 7.07
C GLU A 77 -1.30 -12.61 6.21
N VAL A 78 -0.52 -11.67 6.74
CA VAL A 78 -0.19 -10.41 6.06
C VAL A 78 1.31 -10.18 6.03
N ALA A 79 1.80 -9.68 4.88
CA ALA A 79 3.13 -9.09 4.76
C ALA A 79 2.98 -7.65 4.23
N CYS A 80 3.56 -6.68 4.91
CA CYS A 80 3.50 -5.28 4.51
C CYS A 80 4.91 -4.71 4.33
N PHE A 81 5.21 -4.21 3.15
CA PHE A 81 6.51 -3.66 2.81
C PHE A 81 6.38 -2.23 2.29
N ARG A 82 7.22 -1.34 2.81
CA ARG A 82 7.41 0.01 2.28
C ARG A 82 8.65 0.06 1.41
N MET A 83 8.50 0.53 0.18
CA MET A 83 9.59 0.78 -0.73
C MET A 83 10.17 2.16 -0.44
N ASN A 84 11.37 2.17 0.16
CA ASN A 84 12.08 3.40 0.49
C ASN A 84 12.49 4.14 -0.79
N ASP A 85 12.48 5.47 -0.76
CA ASP A 85 12.69 6.36 -1.91
C ASP A 85 11.65 6.20 -3.05
N GLY A 86 10.60 5.38 -2.85
CA GLY A 86 9.53 5.21 -3.83
C GLY A 86 8.51 6.34 -3.77
N VAL A 87 8.02 6.74 -4.95
CA VAL A 87 6.87 7.65 -5.12
C VAL A 87 5.65 6.87 -5.62
N HIS A 88 4.45 7.46 -5.52
CA HIS A 88 3.25 6.85 -6.10
C HIS A 88 3.46 6.48 -7.58
N GLY A 89 3.08 5.27 -7.97
CA GLY A 89 3.17 4.82 -9.35
C GLY A 89 4.60 4.64 -9.88
N TYR A 90 5.62 4.50 -9.02
CA TYR A 90 7.02 4.33 -9.43
C TYR A 90 7.25 3.22 -10.47
N PHE A 91 6.35 2.24 -10.57
CA PHE A 91 6.38 1.20 -11.60
C PHE A 91 6.39 1.74 -13.05
N LEU A 92 5.92 2.95 -13.26
CA LEU A 92 5.83 3.60 -14.56
C LEU A 92 7.13 4.33 -14.96
N TYR A 93 8.12 4.38 -14.06
CA TYR A 93 9.32 5.21 -14.25
C TYR A 93 10.57 4.36 -14.46
N PRO A 94 11.14 4.34 -15.69
CA PRO A 94 12.37 3.58 -15.99
C PRO A 94 13.58 4.00 -15.15
N SER A 95 13.62 5.24 -14.65
CA SER A 95 14.70 5.76 -13.80
C SER A 95 14.85 5.01 -12.48
N VAL A 96 13.79 4.36 -12.00
CA VAL A 96 13.79 3.57 -10.76
C VAL A 96 13.71 2.06 -11.03
N LEU A 97 14.27 1.60 -12.14
CA LEU A 97 14.17 0.22 -12.61
C LEU A 97 14.64 -0.82 -11.58
N SER A 98 15.64 -0.50 -10.75
CA SER A 98 16.09 -1.39 -9.66
C SER A 98 14.98 -1.61 -8.64
N LEU A 99 14.29 -0.54 -8.21
CA LEU A 99 13.17 -0.61 -7.27
C LEU A 99 12.01 -1.42 -7.86
N VAL A 100 11.67 -1.16 -9.12
CA VAL A 100 10.63 -1.90 -9.86
C VAL A 100 10.96 -3.39 -9.92
N ARG A 101 12.18 -3.75 -10.34
CA ARG A 101 12.63 -5.14 -10.43
C ARG A 101 12.56 -5.85 -9.06
N ASP A 102 12.98 -5.18 -8.01
CA ASP A 102 13.01 -5.77 -6.68
C ASP A 102 11.59 -5.93 -6.10
N THR A 103 10.67 -5.03 -6.45
CA THR A 103 9.24 -5.18 -6.13
C THR A 103 8.64 -6.39 -6.85
N TYR A 104 8.92 -6.59 -8.14
CA TYR A 104 8.44 -7.78 -8.86
C TYR A 104 9.01 -9.08 -8.28
N ARG A 105 10.25 -9.08 -7.81
CA ARG A 105 10.83 -10.25 -7.11
C ARG A 105 10.10 -10.53 -5.81
N LEU A 106 9.78 -9.49 -5.04
CA LEU A 106 9.00 -9.62 -3.81
C LEU A 106 7.61 -10.22 -4.08
N ILE A 107 6.94 -9.75 -5.13
CA ILE A 107 5.65 -10.29 -5.56
C ILE A 107 5.78 -11.76 -5.99
N ALA A 108 6.79 -12.10 -6.79
CA ALA A 108 7.02 -13.48 -7.22
C ALA A 108 7.25 -14.40 -6.02
N HIS A 109 8.15 -14.06 -5.09
CA HIS A 109 8.37 -14.82 -3.86
C HIS A 109 7.08 -15.02 -3.05
N PHE A 110 6.28 -13.96 -2.94
CA PHE A 110 4.99 -14.07 -2.26
C PHE A 110 4.05 -15.07 -2.97
N LEU A 111 3.93 -15.01 -4.28
CA LEU A 111 3.05 -15.89 -5.06
C LEU A 111 3.52 -17.35 -5.04
N ASP A 112 4.83 -17.58 -5.10
CA ASP A 112 5.44 -18.91 -5.11
C ASP A 112 5.50 -19.54 -3.69
N GLY A 113 5.17 -18.77 -2.64
CA GLY A 113 5.26 -19.24 -1.25
C GLY A 113 6.69 -19.26 -0.72
N ASP A 114 7.63 -18.62 -1.39
CA ASP A 114 9.01 -18.51 -0.97
C ASP A 114 9.16 -17.59 0.27
N PRO A 115 10.25 -17.75 1.05
CA PRO A 115 10.53 -16.85 2.15
C PRO A 115 10.66 -15.40 1.71
N LEU A 116 9.94 -14.52 2.39
CA LEU A 116 10.03 -13.07 2.15
C LEU A 116 11.26 -12.47 2.86
N PRO A 117 11.81 -11.34 2.39
CA PRO A 117 12.90 -10.63 3.05
C PRO A 117 12.57 -10.30 4.49
N LYS A 118 13.58 -10.38 5.38
CA LYS A 118 13.46 -9.96 6.76
C LYS A 118 13.81 -8.49 6.96
N PRO A 119 13.38 -7.86 8.07
CA PRO A 119 13.80 -6.51 8.41
C PRO A 119 15.32 -6.35 8.32
N GLY A 120 15.78 -5.32 7.61
CA GLY A 120 17.20 -5.02 7.45
C GLY A 120 17.94 -5.79 6.34
N ASP A 121 17.32 -6.79 5.72
CA ASP A 121 17.96 -7.53 4.61
C ASP A 121 18.23 -6.65 3.37
N ARG A 122 17.45 -5.59 3.22
CA ARG A 122 17.52 -4.68 2.08
C ARG A 122 17.37 -3.22 2.52
N PRO A 123 18.32 -2.33 2.18
CA PRO A 123 18.26 -0.92 2.62
C PRO A 123 17.12 -0.13 1.97
N TRP A 124 16.63 -0.56 0.82
CA TRP A 124 15.52 0.07 0.09
C TRP A 124 14.13 -0.49 0.50
N LEU A 125 14.07 -1.37 1.49
CA LEU A 125 12.86 -2.05 1.92
C LEU A 125 12.68 -1.94 3.43
N THR A 126 11.53 -1.44 3.85
CA THR A 126 11.11 -1.49 5.24
C THR A 126 9.97 -2.49 5.38
N LEU A 127 10.21 -3.58 6.12
CA LEU A 127 9.14 -4.47 6.57
C LEU A 127 8.44 -3.79 7.74
N LEU A 128 7.15 -3.59 7.61
CA LEU A 128 6.30 -3.07 8.68
C LEU A 128 5.87 -4.28 9.49
N GLY A 129 6.46 -4.40 10.66
CA GLY A 129 6.24 -5.54 11.53
C GLY A 129 4.89 -5.46 12.21
N THR A 130 4.33 -6.59 12.34
CA THR A 130 3.41 -7.01 13.38
C THR A 130 4.28 -7.42 14.56
N ASP A 131 4.34 -6.61 15.60
CA ASP A 131 4.87 -7.02 16.91
C ASP A 131 3.83 -7.82 17.69
#